data_66432d42faa273a131e654b3bcfe3615
#
_entry.id   66432d42faa273a131e654b3bcfe3615
#
_cell.length_a   1.000
_cell.length_b   1.000
_cell.length_c   1.000
_cell.angle_alpha   90.00
_cell.angle_beta   90.00
_cell.angle_gamma   90.00
#
_symmetry.space_group_name_H-M   'P 1'
#
loop_
_entity.id
_entity.type
_entity.pdbx_description
1 polymer ?
#
loop_
_entity_poly.entity_id
_entity_poly.type
_entity_poly.pdbx_seq_one_letter_code
_entity_poly.pdbx_strand_id
1 'polypeptide(L)'
;MAEGILGLGQGQAGTLNNDMLEKLKAVDRKATVEPIEKKLEKFDLEREAITNISTKVEDLLSAVKLFSLNQTTSVNAFNQKSASVMGDGVIFDAPDLNLLKNGSMRVQVDKLAQKDVWQSDSISGSKTDTVNAGIITINGTNIDTSTMSYTKLTEEINKISGVQASLVDSSDGTFRLSVKSTETGTANKIDFNSKDVNGNNLGLSDGAKGLFKADSTDEATLKQYNVLKAQDMELRADGVNYSSSSNTITIDGLKITATKESADSTINIENDTSSLATQMKDFADKYNDLRAAIENEIYSSESSIDNKGALRDILANIKNELFGSGAGSSSIFSFGFSLDEKNGNLLFNQKDFENSTKNGTADLEALFAGTPDKKGIATSIDEVISISGVKKSLIDYEINMISREESLKKDKESAEKTLDSRYATMAQQFASYGVIINQMEASFSGLKMMIQQSIASK
;
A
#
# COMPACT_ATOMS: atom_id res chain seq x y z
N MET A 1 -32.05 44.06 -37.12
CA MET A 1 -31.50 45.38 -36.85
C MET A 1 -31.25 45.45 -35.36
N ALA A 2 -30.00 45.36 -34.99
CA ALA A 2 -29.65 45.46 -33.58
C ALA A 2 -29.69 46.94 -33.18
N GLU A 3 -30.70 47.31 -32.42
CA GLU A 3 -30.64 48.57 -31.67
C GLU A 3 -29.45 48.46 -30.72
N GLY A 4 -28.46 49.31 -30.93
CA GLY A 4 -27.31 49.37 -30.03
C GLY A 4 -27.80 49.67 -28.62
N ILE A 5 -27.32 48.91 -27.64
CA ILE A 5 -27.61 49.01 -26.20
C ILE A 5 -27.45 50.45 -25.67
N LEU A 6 -26.81 51.34 -26.41
CA LEU A 6 -26.55 52.73 -26.07
C LEU A 6 -27.44 53.74 -26.76
N GLY A 7 -28.46 53.34 -27.60
CA GLY A 7 -29.39 54.28 -28.26
C GLY A 7 -28.72 55.28 -29.23
N LEU A 8 -27.50 54.96 -29.70
CA LEU A 8 -26.76 55.81 -30.67
C LEU A 8 -27.35 55.61 -32.06
N GLY A 9 -27.89 56.70 -32.65
CA GLY A 9 -28.54 56.68 -33.94
C GLY A 9 -27.58 56.43 -35.11
N GLN A 10 -28.14 56.45 -36.33
CA GLN A 10 -27.39 56.45 -37.60
C GLN A 10 -26.82 57.85 -37.87
N GLY A 11 -25.51 57.94 -38.20
CA GLY A 11 -24.84 59.19 -38.49
C GLY A 11 -23.42 59.21 -37.89
N GLN A 12 -22.81 60.40 -37.79
CA GLN A 12 -21.44 60.53 -37.15
C GLN A 12 -21.40 60.09 -35.68
N ALA A 13 -22.55 60.15 -34.99
CA ALA A 13 -22.69 59.58 -33.66
C ALA A 13 -22.55 58.06 -33.64
N GLY A 14 -22.76 57.33 -34.71
CA GLY A 14 -22.59 55.87 -34.85
C GLY A 14 -21.13 55.43 -34.85
N THR A 15 -20.16 56.34 -34.99
CA THR A 15 -18.73 56.04 -34.86
C THR A 15 -18.31 55.88 -33.41
N LEU A 16 -19.06 56.41 -32.46
CA LEU A 16 -18.92 56.24 -31.01
C LEU A 16 -19.74 55.01 -30.57
N ASN A 17 -19.37 53.85 -31.05
CA ASN A 17 -20.11 52.61 -30.84
C ASN A 17 -19.51 51.75 -29.72
N ASN A 18 -20.28 50.75 -29.28
CA ASN A 18 -19.86 49.79 -28.28
C ASN A 18 -18.55 49.08 -28.65
N ASP A 19 -18.32 48.82 -29.95
CA ASP A 19 -17.10 48.16 -30.44
C ASP A 19 -15.84 48.99 -30.14
N MET A 20 -15.92 50.31 -30.23
CA MET A 20 -14.83 51.21 -29.86
C MET A 20 -14.58 51.20 -28.34
N LEU A 21 -15.62 51.23 -27.52
CA LEU A 21 -15.52 51.14 -26.07
C LEU A 21 -14.92 49.81 -25.62
N GLU A 22 -15.36 48.70 -26.20
CA GLU A 22 -14.80 47.37 -25.91
C GLU A 22 -13.32 47.27 -26.30
N LYS A 23 -12.92 47.81 -27.45
CA LYS A 23 -11.52 47.88 -27.87
C LYS A 23 -10.66 48.70 -26.91
N LEU A 24 -11.14 49.83 -26.45
CA LEU A 24 -10.45 50.69 -25.47
C LEU A 24 -10.36 49.98 -24.12
N LYS A 25 -11.45 49.36 -23.68
CA LYS A 25 -11.46 48.55 -22.46
C LYS A 25 -10.45 47.42 -22.51
N ALA A 26 -10.35 46.71 -23.65
CA ALA A 26 -9.37 45.65 -23.85
C ALA A 26 -7.91 46.14 -23.75
N VAL A 27 -7.64 47.36 -24.30
CA VAL A 27 -6.29 47.96 -24.14
C VAL A 27 -6.00 48.32 -22.71
N ASP A 28 -6.91 48.94 -21.98
CA ASP A 28 -6.72 49.29 -20.56
C ASP A 28 -6.63 48.04 -19.69
N ARG A 29 -7.36 46.96 -20.02
CA ARG A 29 -7.29 45.67 -19.37
C ARG A 29 -5.87 45.07 -19.45
N LYS A 30 -5.22 45.19 -20.63
CA LYS A 30 -3.82 44.76 -20.80
C LYS A 30 -2.84 45.49 -19.88
N ALA A 31 -3.13 46.77 -19.58
CA ALA A 31 -2.28 47.54 -18.71
C ALA A 31 -2.58 47.36 -17.23
N THR A 32 -3.80 47.01 -16.80
CA THR A 32 -4.25 47.01 -15.41
C THR A 32 -4.52 45.64 -14.85
N VAL A 33 -5.12 44.72 -15.62
CA VAL A 33 -5.55 43.40 -15.16
C VAL A 33 -4.59 42.31 -15.59
N GLU A 34 -4.15 42.26 -16.84
CA GLU A 34 -3.25 41.23 -17.35
C GLU A 34 -1.93 41.08 -16.56
N PRO A 35 -1.29 42.16 -16.02
CA PRO A 35 -0.10 42.01 -15.17
C PRO A 35 -0.38 41.26 -13.87
N ILE A 36 -1.61 41.38 -13.33
CA ILE A 36 -2.01 40.65 -12.11
C ILE A 36 -2.29 39.18 -12.46
N GLU A 37 -2.94 38.93 -13.60
CA GLU A 37 -3.16 37.56 -14.10
C GLU A 37 -1.84 36.81 -14.32
N LYS A 38 -0.86 37.45 -14.94
CA LYS A 38 0.48 36.87 -15.10
C LYS A 38 1.18 36.60 -13.76
N LYS A 39 0.92 37.40 -12.74
CA LYS A 39 1.44 37.11 -11.39
C LYS A 39 0.73 35.90 -10.78
N LEU A 40 -0.57 35.73 -11.01
CA LEU A 40 -1.34 34.56 -10.56
C LEU A 40 -0.88 33.28 -11.27
N GLU A 41 -0.62 33.33 -12.59
CA GLU A 41 -0.05 32.19 -13.33
C GLU A 41 1.32 31.77 -12.78
N LYS A 42 2.20 32.74 -12.47
CA LYS A 42 3.48 32.43 -11.81
C LYS A 42 3.28 31.82 -10.44
N PHE A 43 2.23 32.18 -9.76
CA PHE A 43 1.86 31.65 -8.46
C PHE A 43 1.47 30.18 -8.51
N ASP A 44 0.75 29.77 -9.53
CA ASP A 44 0.40 28.36 -9.76
C ASP A 44 1.65 27.50 -10.01
N LEU A 45 2.62 28.03 -10.76
CA LEU A 45 3.92 27.38 -10.98
C LEU A 45 4.74 27.31 -9.68
N GLU A 46 4.72 28.37 -8.87
CA GLU A 46 5.38 28.38 -7.54
C GLU A 46 4.79 27.31 -6.62
N ARG A 47 3.45 27.19 -6.62
CA ARG A 47 2.73 26.16 -5.84
C ARG A 47 3.13 24.74 -6.27
N GLU A 48 3.18 24.48 -7.58
CA GLU A 48 3.59 23.21 -8.13
C GLU A 48 5.03 22.85 -7.70
N ALA A 49 5.95 23.79 -7.80
CA ALA A 49 7.34 23.62 -7.38
C ALA A 49 7.46 23.31 -5.88
N ILE A 50 6.76 24.05 -5.02
CA ILE A 50 6.75 23.82 -3.56
C ILE A 50 6.12 22.48 -3.21
N THR A 51 5.01 22.12 -3.85
CA THR A 51 4.36 20.81 -3.64
C THR A 51 5.30 19.66 -4.03
N ASN A 52 6.01 19.78 -5.15
CA ASN A 52 7.01 18.78 -5.55
C ASN A 52 8.15 18.68 -4.50
N ILE A 53 8.68 19.80 -4.03
CA ILE A 53 9.72 19.80 -2.98
C ILE A 53 9.19 19.19 -1.68
N SER A 54 7.99 19.53 -1.23
CA SER A 54 7.33 18.94 -0.07
C SER A 54 7.23 17.42 -0.20
N THR A 55 6.81 16.93 -1.36
CA THR A 55 6.75 15.49 -1.63
C THR A 55 8.12 14.84 -1.51
N LYS A 56 9.18 15.46 -2.07
CA LYS A 56 10.55 14.93 -1.97
C LYS A 56 11.10 14.96 -0.54
N VAL A 57 10.70 15.93 0.26
CA VAL A 57 11.02 15.96 1.71
C VAL A 57 10.34 14.80 2.44
N GLU A 58 9.07 14.51 2.15
CA GLU A 58 8.36 13.36 2.76
C GLU A 58 8.93 12.02 2.28
N ASP A 59 9.30 11.91 1.02
CA ASP A 59 9.98 10.73 0.47
C ASP A 59 11.29 10.46 1.22
N LEU A 60 12.13 11.48 1.38
CA LEU A 60 13.39 11.38 2.13
C LEU A 60 13.13 11.05 3.60
N LEU A 61 12.15 11.70 4.24
CA LEU A 61 11.79 11.42 5.62
C LEU A 61 11.38 9.96 5.81
N SER A 62 10.61 9.41 4.87
CA SER A 62 10.16 8.02 4.91
C SER A 62 11.35 7.05 4.85
N ALA A 63 12.32 7.30 3.96
CA ALA A 63 13.54 6.52 3.86
C ALA A 63 14.42 6.65 5.11
N VAL A 64 14.56 7.86 5.65
CA VAL A 64 15.35 8.15 6.85
C VAL A 64 14.77 7.51 8.10
N LYS A 65 13.45 7.49 8.24
CA LYS A 65 12.77 6.91 9.42
C LYS A 65 13.07 5.44 9.62
N LEU A 66 13.36 4.68 8.57
CA LEU A 66 13.74 3.27 8.67
C LEU A 66 15.01 3.07 9.54
N PHE A 67 15.87 4.07 9.61
CA PHE A 67 17.15 4.07 10.32
C PHE A 67 17.16 4.93 11.59
N SER A 68 16.08 5.66 11.88
CA SER A 68 15.99 6.60 13.00
C SER A 68 15.63 5.89 14.30
N LEU A 69 16.13 6.41 15.44
CA LEU A 69 15.68 6.00 16.77
C LEU A 69 14.22 6.39 17.07
N ASN A 70 13.68 7.36 16.33
CA ASN A 70 12.30 7.86 16.51
C ASN A 70 11.25 6.98 15.79
N GLN A 71 11.65 5.84 15.26
CA GLN A 71 10.76 4.87 14.62
C GLN A 71 9.80 4.27 15.65
N THR A 72 8.48 4.49 15.47
CA THR A 72 7.43 4.04 16.41
C THR A 72 6.51 2.96 15.87
N THR A 73 6.50 2.72 14.55
CA THR A 73 5.48 1.90 13.88
C THR A 73 6.01 0.68 13.15
N SER A 74 7.32 0.57 12.97
CA SER A 74 7.95 -0.58 12.32
C SER A 74 9.29 -0.91 12.97
N VAL A 75 9.84 -2.06 12.61
CA VAL A 75 11.17 -2.46 13.08
C VAL A 75 12.22 -1.61 12.38
N ASN A 76 13.18 -1.11 13.16
CA ASN A 76 14.34 -0.42 12.63
C ASN A 76 15.07 -1.31 11.59
N ALA A 77 15.54 -0.71 10.50
CA ALA A 77 16.16 -1.42 9.39
C ALA A 77 17.33 -2.32 9.79
N PHE A 78 18.08 -1.94 10.84
CA PHE A 78 19.19 -2.72 11.36
C PHE A 78 18.78 -4.00 12.09
N ASN A 79 17.52 -4.11 12.52
CA ASN A 79 16.95 -5.25 13.22
C ASN A 79 16.03 -6.10 12.34
N GLN A 80 15.94 -5.79 11.06
CA GLN A 80 15.22 -6.62 10.09
C GLN A 80 15.92 -7.97 9.93
N LYS A 81 15.12 -9.03 9.85
CA LYS A 81 15.64 -10.39 9.74
C LYS A 81 15.12 -11.07 8.50
N SER A 82 15.97 -11.90 7.95
CA SER A 82 15.63 -12.87 6.92
C SER A 82 15.70 -14.27 7.51
N ALA A 83 14.94 -15.17 6.94
CA ALA A 83 15.01 -16.57 7.27
C ALA A 83 15.04 -17.42 6.01
N SER A 84 15.84 -18.48 6.05
CA SER A 84 15.97 -19.42 4.96
C SER A 84 15.86 -20.85 5.45
N VAL A 85 15.38 -21.76 4.59
CA VAL A 85 15.37 -23.21 4.88
C VAL A 85 16.31 -23.90 3.92
N MET A 86 17.18 -24.73 4.47
CA MET A 86 17.96 -25.72 3.72
C MET A 86 17.39 -27.10 4.01
N GLY A 87 17.05 -27.88 2.96
CA GLY A 87 16.38 -29.17 3.04
C GLY A 87 14.91 -29.07 2.59
N ASP A 88 14.24 -30.25 2.53
CA ASP A 88 12.87 -30.40 2.00
C ASP A 88 11.88 -30.95 3.04
N GLY A 89 12.32 -31.14 4.28
CA GLY A 89 11.50 -31.69 5.35
C GLY A 89 10.45 -30.74 5.90
N VAL A 90 10.73 -29.44 5.90
CA VAL A 90 9.81 -28.44 6.45
C VAL A 90 9.76 -27.17 5.60
N ILE A 91 8.65 -26.47 5.72
CA ILE A 91 8.51 -25.05 5.41
C ILE A 91 8.18 -24.31 6.71
N PHE A 92 8.44 -23.03 6.77
CA PHE A 92 8.12 -22.23 7.95
C PHE A 92 7.42 -20.92 7.58
N ASP A 93 6.73 -20.37 8.56
CA ASP A 93 6.14 -19.05 8.56
C ASP A 93 6.34 -18.44 9.95
N ALA A 94 6.41 -17.12 10.02
CA ALA A 94 6.45 -16.39 11.28
C ALA A 94 5.61 -15.13 11.17
N PRO A 95 4.76 -14.84 12.16
CA PRO A 95 3.98 -13.59 12.16
C PRO A 95 4.86 -12.35 12.10
N ASP A 96 6.02 -12.38 12.77
CA ASP A 96 7.06 -11.35 12.73
C ASP A 96 8.44 -11.99 12.94
N LEU A 97 9.20 -12.08 11.85
CA LEU A 97 10.58 -12.59 11.90
C LEU A 97 11.50 -11.77 12.80
N ASN A 98 11.23 -10.48 12.93
CA ASN A 98 12.11 -9.55 13.66
C ASN A 98 12.09 -9.77 15.17
N LEU A 99 11.05 -10.42 15.69
CA LEU A 99 10.96 -10.80 17.10
C LEU A 99 11.81 -12.05 17.45
N LEU A 100 12.24 -12.80 16.44
CA LEU A 100 13.01 -14.02 16.64
C LEU A 100 14.49 -13.69 16.91
N LYS A 101 15.19 -14.60 17.57
CA LYS A 101 16.64 -14.49 17.77
C LYS A 101 17.38 -15.01 16.53
N ASN A 102 18.52 -14.40 16.21
CA ASN A 102 19.41 -14.94 15.20
C ASN A 102 19.91 -16.33 15.64
N GLY A 103 19.93 -17.27 14.73
CA GLY A 103 20.36 -18.61 15.00
C GLY A 103 19.98 -19.59 13.90
N SER A 104 20.36 -20.83 14.12
CA SER A 104 20.05 -21.93 13.23
C SER A 104 19.30 -22.99 14.02
N MET A 105 18.15 -23.44 13.53
CA MET A 105 17.33 -24.51 14.10
C MET A 105 17.37 -25.71 13.16
N ARG A 106 17.87 -26.85 13.61
CA ARG A 106 17.79 -28.10 12.86
C ARG A 106 16.49 -28.80 13.16
N VAL A 107 15.70 -29.10 12.12
CA VAL A 107 14.43 -29.80 12.22
C VAL A 107 14.53 -31.11 11.46
N GLN A 108 14.26 -32.22 12.16
CA GLN A 108 14.19 -33.56 11.61
C GLN A 108 12.75 -34.06 11.73
N VAL A 109 12.12 -34.37 10.62
CA VAL A 109 10.74 -34.90 10.57
C VAL A 109 10.83 -36.42 10.61
N ASP A 110 10.32 -37.02 11.68
CA ASP A 110 10.29 -38.47 11.81
C ASP A 110 9.02 -39.05 11.17
N LYS A 111 7.85 -38.42 11.42
CA LYS A 111 6.55 -38.84 10.86
C LYS A 111 5.68 -37.64 10.54
N LEU A 112 4.81 -37.78 9.54
CA LEU A 112 3.75 -36.82 9.25
C LEU A 112 2.46 -37.21 9.98
N ALA A 113 1.66 -36.21 10.34
CA ALA A 113 0.31 -36.45 10.84
C ALA A 113 -0.58 -36.98 9.71
N GLN A 114 -1.35 -38.02 10.02
CA GLN A 114 -2.24 -38.69 9.06
C GLN A 114 -3.69 -38.72 9.55
N LYS A 115 -4.62 -38.72 8.61
CA LYS A 115 -6.04 -38.94 8.88
C LYS A 115 -6.30 -40.43 9.18
N ASP A 116 -7.39 -40.69 9.87
CA ASP A 116 -7.94 -42.05 9.95
C ASP A 116 -8.83 -42.28 8.73
N VAL A 117 -8.55 -43.32 7.95
CA VAL A 117 -9.33 -43.65 6.75
C VAL A 117 -9.67 -45.14 6.75
N TRP A 118 -10.96 -45.40 6.73
CA TRP A 118 -11.51 -46.72 6.65
C TRP A 118 -12.27 -46.89 5.34
N GLN A 119 -12.24 -48.10 4.79
CA GLN A 119 -13.03 -48.47 3.63
C GLN A 119 -13.69 -49.86 3.81
N SER A 120 -14.86 -50.03 3.20
CA SER A 120 -15.55 -51.32 3.15
C SER A 120 -14.91 -52.28 2.13
N ASP A 121 -15.36 -53.54 2.15
CA ASP A 121 -15.21 -54.43 0.99
C ASP A 121 -15.77 -53.80 -0.28
N SER A 122 -15.40 -54.36 -1.43
CA SER A 122 -16.07 -54.08 -2.71
C SER A 122 -17.53 -54.50 -2.63
N ILE A 123 -18.42 -53.60 -2.93
CA ILE A 123 -19.86 -53.75 -2.90
C ILE A 123 -20.35 -53.86 -4.35
N SER A 124 -20.96 -54.98 -4.69
CA SER A 124 -21.62 -55.19 -5.98
C SER A 124 -23.08 -54.70 -5.89
N GLY A 125 -23.61 -54.13 -6.97
CA GLY A 125 -24.99 -53.64 -7.03
C GLY A 125 -25.11 -52.13 -7.12
N SER A 126 -26.26 -51.62 -6.69
CA SER A 126 -26.55 -50.16 -6.77
C SER A 126 -26.24 -49.46 -5.46
N LYS A 127 -25.80 -48.22 -5.54
CA LYS A 127 -25.63 -47.32 -4.37
C LYS A 127 -26.97 -47.05 -3.64
N THR A 128 -28.09 -47.40 -4.29
CA THR A 128 -29.43 -47.31 -3.72
C THR A 128 -29.88 -48.61 -3.03
N ASP A 129 -29.09 -49.68 -3.11
CA ASP A 129 -29.39 -50.91 -2.42
C ASP A 129 -29.27 -50.73 -0.90
N THR A 130 -30.05 -51.52 -0.14
CA THR A 130 -30.08 -51.50 1.31
C THR A 130 -28.75 -52.03 1.89
N VAL A 131 -28.18 -51.31 2.83
CA VAL A 131 -26.91 -51.68 3.49
C VAL A 131 -27.04 -52.94 4.34
N ASN A 132 -28.10 -53.03 5.17
CA ASN A 132 -28.45 -54.15 6.05
C ASN A 132 -27.26 -54.72 6.85
N ALA A 133 -26.42 -53.82 7.41
CA ALA A 133 -25.26 -54.23 8.20
C ALA A 133 -25.50 -54.08 9.72
N GLY A 134 -26.75 -53.88 10.15
CA GLY A 134 -27.08 -53.60 11.54
C GLY A 134 -26.81 -52.17 11.95
N ILE A 135 -26.58 -51.94 13.22
CA ILE A 135 -26.25 -50.60 13.76
C ILE A 135 -24.76 -50.32 13.56
N ILE A 136 -24.45 -49.21 12.94
CA ILE A 136 -23.06 -48.64 12.93
C ILE A 136 -23.00 -47.49 13.92
N THR A 137 -22.00 -47.52 14.79
CA THR A 137 -21.68 -46.40 15.69
C THR A 137 -20.43 -45.73 15.19
N ILE A 138 -20.47 -44.40 15.02
CA ILE A 138 -19.34 -43.58 14.61
C ILE A 138 -19.26 -42.39 15.57
N ASN A 139 -18.15 -42.24 16.27
CA ASN A 139 -17.93 -41.19 17.25
C ASN A 139 -19.09 -41.01 18.24
N GLY A 140 -19.65 -42.14 18.69
CA GLY A 140 -20.79 -42.20 19.62
C GLY A 140 -22.16 -41.96 19.02
N THR A 141 -22.28 -41.73 17.72
CA THR A 141 -23.55 -41.58 17.00
C THR A 141 -23.97 -42.92 16.39
N ASN A 142 -25.13 -43.42 16.77
CA ASN A 142 -25.71 -44.68 16.24
C ASN A 142 -26.51 -44.41 14.98
N ILE A 143 -26.27 -45.22 13.92
CA ILE A 143 -27.00 -45.21 12.67
C ILE A 143 -27.53 -46.64 12.43
N ASP A 144 -28.85 -46.80 12.31
CA ASP A 144 -29.48 -48.06 11.94
C ASP A 144 -29.49 -48.18 10.40
N THR A 145 -28.77 -49.15 9.87
CA THR A 145 -28.65 -49.40 8.43
C THR A 145 -29.68 -50.34 7.84
N SER A 146 -30.60 -50.89 8.64
CA SER A 146 -31.54 -51.94 8.23
C SER A 146 -32.45 -51.55 7.07
N THR A 147 -32.75 -50.27 6.92
CA THR A 147 -33.61 -49.74 5.83
C THR A 147 -32.92 -48.66 5.01
N MET A 148 -31.63 -48.40 5.23
CA MET A 148 -30.88 -47.33 4.55
C MET A 148 -30.18 -47.87 3.31
N SER A 149 -30.20 -47.06 2.24
CA SER A 149 -29.28 -47.24 1.13
C SER A 149 -27.87 -46.75 1.46
N TYR A 150 -26.85 -47.19 0.69
CA TYR A 150 -25.48 -46.72 0.84
C TYR A 150 -25.38 -45.22 0.65
N THR A 151 -26.13 -44.65 -0.30
CA THR A 151 -26.19 -43.17 -0.47
C THR A 151 -26.70 -42.49 0.81
N LYS A 152 -27.80 -43.00 1.37
CA LYS A 152 -28.40 -42.43 2.58
C LYS A 152 -27.48 -42.57 3.80
N LEU A 153 -26.82 -43.71 3.95
CA LEU A 153 -25.82 -43.94 5.00
C LEU A 153 -24.68 -42.92 4.89
N THR A 154 -24.20 -42.69 3.68
CA THR A 154 -23.14 -41.67 3.46
C THR A 154 -23.58 -40.25 3.87
N GLU A 155 -24.83 -39.90 3.57
CA GLU A 155 -25.41 -38.61 4.00
C GLU A 155 -25.50 -38.50 5.54
N GLU A 156 -25.93 -39.57 6.22
CA GLU A 156 -26.07 -39.60 7.67
C GLU A 156 -24.69 -39.54 8.36
N ILE A 157 -23.67 -40.26 7.84
CA ILE A 157 -22.31 -40.19 8.36
C ILE A 157 -21.75 -38.78 8.20
N ASN A 158 -22.01 -38.11 7.07
CA ASN A 158 -21.52 -36.74 6.82
C ASN A 158 -22.15 -35.65 7.75
N LYS A 159 -23.16 -35.99 8.52
CA LYS A 159 -23.73 -35.12 9.57
C LYS A 159 -22.94 -35.21 10.87
N ILE A 160 -22.11 -36.25 11.05
CA ILE A 160 -21.34 -36.48 12.26
C ILE A 160 -20.09 -35.58 12.22
N SER A 161 -19.90 -34.79 13.27
CA SER A 161 -18.72 -33.95 13.38
C SER A 161 -17.44 -34.79 13.40
N GLY A 162 -16.40 -34.30 12.69
CA GLY A 162 -15.08 -34.93 12.66
C GLY A 162 -14.93 -36.08 11.68
N VAL A 163 -15.95 -36.47 10.94
CA VAL A 163 -15.88 -37.52 9.91
C VAL A 163 -16.47 -37.08 8.59
N GLN A 164 -16.01 -37.70 7.53
CA GLN A 164 -16.53 -37.53 6.17
C GLN A 164 -16.62 -38.88 5.49
N ALA A 165 -17.76 -39.19 4.87
CA ALA A 165 -17.96 -40.41 4.10
C ALA A 165 -18.15 -40.14 2.61
N SER A 166 -17.79 -41.11 1.78
CA SER A 166 -18.00 -41.08 0.33
C SER A 166 -18.15 -42.50 -0.22
N LEU A 167 -18.87 -42.64 -1.33
CA LEU A 167 -18.93 -43.87 -2.13
C LEU A 167 -17.92 -43.73 -3.27
N VAL A 168 -16.92 -44.61 -3.28
CA VAL A 168 -15.82 -44.59 -4.26
C VAL A 168 -16.05 -45.72 -5.27
N ASP A 169 -16.24 -45.33 -6.52
CA ASP A 169 -16.41 -46.28 -7.61
C ASP A 169 -15.09 -46.96 -7.96
N SER A 170 -15.15 -48.27 -8.18
CA SER A 170 -14.02 -49.07 -8.65
C SER A 170 -14.16 -49.35 -10.15
N SER A 171 -13.05 -49.63 -10.83
CA SER A 171 -13.03 -49.88 -12.28
C SER A 171 -13.72 -51.15 -12.73
N ASP A 172 -14.05 -52.08 -11.80
CA ASP A 172 -14.72 -53.34 -12.02
C ASP A 172 -16.27 -53.26 -11.90
N GLY A 173 -16.82 -52.05 -11.78
CA GLY A 173 -18.25 -51.83 -11.64
C GLY A 173 -18.75 -51.98 -10.20
N THR A 174 -17.88 -52.19 -9.23
CA THR A 174 -18.21 -52.20 -7.80
C THR A 174 -17.93 -50.80 -7.19
N PHE A 175 -18.36 -50.59 -5.95
CA PHE A 175 -18.01 -49.41 -5.20
C PHE A 175 -17.62 -49.78 -3.76
N ARG A 176 -16.97 -48.83 -3.05
CA ARG A 176 -16.63 -48.98 -1.63
C ARG A 176 -17.18 -47.79 -0.85
N LEU A 177 -17.62 -48.02 0.37
CA LEU A 177 -17.89 -46.98 1.33
C LEU A 177 -16.54 -46.59 2.00
N SER A 178 -16.13 -45.35 1.85
CA SER A 178 -14.96 -44.78 2.52
C SER A 178 -15.40 -43.80 3.61
N VAL A 179 -14.86 -43.96 4.81
CA VAL A 179 -15.08 -43.07 5.94
C VAL A 179 -13.70 -42.54 6.41
N LYS A 180 -13.55 -41.22 6.49
CA LYS A 180 -12.28 -40.58 6.88
C LYS A 180 -12.49 -39.52 7.94
N SER A 181 -11.53 -39.35 8.80
CA SER A 181 -11.52 -38.18 9.72
C SER A 181 -11.34 -36.88 8.94
N THR A 182 -11.96 -35.77 9.39
CA THR A 182 -11.80 -34.46 8.76
C THR A 182 -10.42 -33.90 9.02
N GLU A 183 -9.86 -34.17 10.20
CA GLU A 183 -8.55 -33.71 10.64
C GLU A 183 -7.57 -34.88 10.80
N THR A 184 -6.28 -34.58 10.83
CA THR A 184 -5.19 -35.53 11.08
C THR A 184 -4.99 -35.77 12.58
N GLY A 185 -4.20 -36.79 12.92
CA GLY A 185 -3.75 -37.03 14.28
C GLY A 185 -4.55 -38.08 15.05
N THR A 186 -3.91 -38.67 16.04
CA THR A 186 -4.45 -39.77 16.85
C THR A 186 -5.70 -39.38 17.64
N ALA A 187 -5.81 -38.10 18.02
CA ALA A 187 -7.00 -37.57 18.68
C ALA A 187 -8.25 -37.55 17.78
N ASN A 188 -8.08 -37.61 16.45
CA ASN A 188 -9.15 -37.62 15.45
C ASN A 188 -9.39 -39.01 14.87
N LYS A 189 -8.93 -40.06 15.56
CA LYS A 189 -9.23 -41.45 15.21
C LYS A 189 -10.74 -41.69 15.24
N ILE A 190 -11.27 -42.38 14.23
CA ILE A 190 -12.68 -42.74 14.17
C ILE A 190 -12.97 -43.82 15.21
N ASP A 191 -13.91 -43.55 16.11
CA ASP A 191 -14.35 -44.49 17.13
C ASP A 191 -15.61 -45.19 16.66
N PHE A 192 -15.52 -46.51 16.44
CA PHE A 192 -16.65 -47.39 16.05
C PHE A 192 -17.30 -48.12 17.24
N ASN A 193 -16.83 -47.80 18.47
CA ASN A 193 -17.37 -48.49 19.65
C ASN A 193 -18.73 -47.92 20.06
N SER A 194 -19.67 -48.84 20.32
CA SER A 194 -20.92 -48.49 20.98
C SER A 194 -20.68 -48.16 22.44
N LYS A 195 -21.48 -47.25 22.98
CA LYS A 195 -21.43 -46.86 24.40
C LYS A 195 -22.79 -46.97 25.04
N ASP A 196 -22.81 -47.33 26.33
CA ASP A 196 -24.04 -47.30 27.14
C ASP A 196 -24.46 -45.85 27.50
N VAL A 197 -25.58 -45.72 28.19
CA VAL A 197 -26.09 -44.41 28.63
C VAL A 197 -25.16 -43.67 29.60
N ASN A 198 -24.24 -44.40 30.20
CA ASN A 198 -23.22 -43.85 31.15
C ASN A 198 -21.88 -43.60 30.44
N GLY A 199 -21.77 -43.86 29.14
CA GLY A 199 -20.57 -43.65 28.35
C GLY A 199 -19.57 -44.81 28.40
N ASN A 200 -19.92 -45.96 29.02
CA ASN A 200 -19.07 -47.13 29.06
C ASN A 200 -19.03 -47.82 27.67
N ASN A 201 -17.84 -48.29 27.30
CA ASN A 201 -17.64 -48.96 26.02
C ASN A 201 -18.27 -50.37 26.02
N LEU A 202 -19.22 -50.57 25.12
CA LEU A 202 -19.90 -51.87 24.89
C LEU A 202 -19.20 -52.70 23.80
N GLY A 203 -18.12 -52.22 23.21
CA GLY A 203 -17.44 -52.87 22.13
C GLY A 203 -17.88 -52.37 20.75
N LEU A 204 -17.29 -52.96 19.71
CA LEU A 204 -17.54 -52.55 18.33
C LEU A 204 -18.98 -52.84 17.90
N SER A 205 -19.63 -51.90 17.23
CA SER A 205 -20.94 -52.02 16.66
C SER A 205 -20.99 -53.08 15.52
N ASP A 206 -22.13 -53.68 15.30
CA ASP A 206 -22.30 -54.73 14.26
C ASP A 206 -21.98 -54.19 12.87
N GLY A 207 -22.39 -52.95 12.55
CA GLY A 207 -22.05 -52.30 11.29
C GLY A 207 -20.56 -52.11 11.10
N ALA A 208 -19.82 -51.78 12.16
CA ALA A 208 -18.36 -51.63 12.10
C ALA A 208 -17.67 -52.98 11.85
N LYS A 209 -18.13 -54.06 12.47
CA LYS A 209 -17.64 -55.43 12.21
C LYS A 209 -17.98 -55.89 10.80
N GLY A 210 -19.22 -55.63 10.34
CA GLY A 210 -19.71 -56.02 9.03
C GLY A 210 -19.04 -55.31 7.89
N LEU A 211 -19.05 -53.99 7.90
CA LEU A 211 -18.58 -53.16 6.80
C LEU A 211 -17.06 -52.94 6.79
N PHE A 212 -16.40 -52.81 7.97
CA PHE A 212 -15.01 -52.39 8.06
C PHE A 212 -14.10 -53.43 8.75
N LYS A 213 -14.62 -54.60 9.13
CA LYS A 213 -13.86 -55.63 9.85
C LYS A 213 -13.03 -55.08 11.00
N ALA A 214 -13.60 -54.10 11.69
CA ALA A 214 -12.88 -53.34 12.72
C ALA A 214 -12.54 -54.16 13.98
N ASP A 215 -13.10 -55.37 14.11
CA ASP A 215 -12.83 -56.37 15.14
C ASP A 215 -11.69 -57.35 14.79
N SER A 216 -11.14 -57.27 13.58
CA SER A 216 -10.04 -58.13 13.17
C SER A 216 -8.83 -57.99 14.10
N THR A 217 -8.28 -59.11 14.51
CA THR A 217 -7.02 -59.18 15.23
C THR A 217 -5.82 -59.36 14.31
N ASP A 218 -6.09 -59.67 13.03
CA ASP A 218 -5.04 -59.81 12.03
C ASP A 218 -4.70 -58.44 11.44
N GLU A 219 -3.46 -58.03 11.59
CA GLU A 219 -2.97 -56.74 11.14
C GLU A 219 -3.05 -56.57 9.62
N ALA A 220 -2.87 -57.62 8.84
CA ALA A 220 -2.98 -57.58 7.39
C ALA A 220 -4.42 -57.28 6.97
N THR A 221 -5.39 -57.94 7.61
CA THR A 221 -6.81 -57.66 7.43
C THR A 221 -7.13 -56.20 7.85
N LEU A 222 -6.71 -55.78 9.03
CA LEU A 222 -6.96 -54.38 9.45
C LEU A 222 -6.41 -53.36 8.46
N LYS A 223 -5.23 -53.57 7.89
CA LYS A 223 -4.66 -52.66 6.88
C LYS A 223 -5.46 -52.62 5.58
N GLN A 224 -6.19 -53.67 5.26
CA GLN A 224 -7.06 -53.69 4.10
C GLN A 224 -8.26 -52.75 4.24
N TYR A 225 -8.78 -52.60 5.46
CA TYR A 225 -9.94 -51.78 5.78
C TYR A 225 -9.56 -50.42 6.38
N ASN A 226 -8.64 -50.34 7.32
CA ASN A 226 -8.02 -49.10 7.83
C ASN A 226 -6.83 -48.75 6.94
N VAL A 227 -7.12 -48.24 5.75
CA VAL A 227 -6.14 -47.98 4.70
C VAL A 227 -5.15 -46.88 5.07
N LEU A 228 -5.52 -45.99 5.99
CA LEU A 228 -4.66 -44.98 6.58
C LEU A 228 -5.00 -44.83 8.05
N LYS A 229 -4.06 -45.13 8.91
CA LYS A 229 -4.25 -45.09 10.37
C LYS A 229 -3.95 -43.68 10.87
N ALA A 230 -4.81 -43.14 11.73
CA ALA A 230 -4.56 -41.88 12.42
C ALA A 230 -3.18 -41.87 13.08
N GLN A 231 -2.40 -40.84 12.79
CA GLN A 231 -1.05 -40.70 13.30
C GLN A 231 -0.77 -39.21 13.58
N ASP A 232 -0.10 -38.96 14.69
CA ASP A 232 0.43 -37.62 14.98
C ASP A 232 1.74 -37.38 14.21
N MET A 233 2.01 -36.13 13.88
CA MET A 233 3.33 -35.71 13.45
C MET A 233 4.32 -35.88 14.60
N GLU A 234 5.48 -36.41 14.30
CA GLU A 234 6.63 -36.45 15.19
C GLU A 234 7.80 -35.77 14.50
N LEU A 235 8.38 -34.77 15.14
CA LEU A 235 9.61 -34.11 14.69
C LEU A 235 10.54 -33.81 15.84
N ARG A 236 11.80 -33.58 15.52
CA ARG A 236 12.83 -33.12 16.49
C ARG A 236 13.35 -31.75 16.03
N ALA A 237 13.28 -30.77 16.93
CA ALA A 237 13.91 -29.47 16.71
C ALA A 237 15.06 -29.33 17.69
N ASP A 238 16.28 -29.15 17.19
CA ASP A 238 17.52 -29.08 17.97
C ASP A 238 17.67 -30.23 18.99
N GLY A 239 17.20 -31.43 18.59
CA GLY A 239 17.25 -32.66 19.43
C GLY A 239 16.08 -32.80 20.42
N VAL A 240 15.18 -31.82 20.53
CA VAL A 240 13.98 -31.90 21.36
C VAL A 240 12.85 -32.52 20.56
N ASN A 241 12.16 -33.51 21.12
CA ASN A 241 11.01 -34.16 20.46
C ASN A 241 9.75 -33.35 20.63
N TYR A 242 9.02 -33.19 19.51
CA TYR A 242 7.71 -32.56 19.43
C TYR A 242 6.72 -33.48 18.74
N SER A 243 5.47 -33.43 19.16
CA SER A 243 4.37 -34.13 18.55
C SER A 243 3.18 -33.20 18.36
N SER A 244 2.44 -33.38 17.26
CA SER A 244 1.25 -32.59 16.96
C SER A 244 0.25 -33.43 16.16
N SER A 245 -1.04 -33.22 16.41
CA SER A 245 -2.12 -33.83 15.64
C SER A 245 -2.20 -33.31 14.21
N SER A 246 -1.53 -32.20 13.89
CA SER A 246 -1.41 -31.63 12.54
C SER A 246 0.03 -31.61 12.08
N ASN A 247 0.27 -31.42 10.77
CA ASN A 247 1.61 -31.27 10.24
C ASN A 247 2.23 -29.89 10.52
N THR A 248 1.57 -29.07 11.33
CA THR A 248 2.01 -27.71 11.67
C THR A 248 2.11 -27.56 13.18
N ILE A 249 3.23 -26.98 13.64
CA ILE A 249 3.49 -26.70 15.05
C ILE A 249 4.23 -25.35 15.16
N THR A 250 4.04 -24.67 16.29
CA THR A 250 4.79 -23.45 16.59
C THR A 250 5.87 -23.74 17.60
N ILE A 251 7.13 -23.47 17.26
CA ILE A 251 8.31 -23.65 18.11
C ILE A 251 9.08 -22.33 18.11
N ASP A 252 9.34 -21.76 19.28
CA ASP A 252 10.09 -20.52 19.47
C ASP A 252 9.60 -19.35 18.59
N GLY A 253 8.29 -19.29 18.34
CA GLY A 253 7.67 -18.26 17.49
C GLY A 253 7.66 -18.57 15.99
N LEU A 254 8.32 -19.63 15.55
CA LEU A 254 8.26 -20.14 14.17
C LEU A 254 7.10 -21.13 14.03
N LYS A 255 6.23 -20.90 13.08
CA LYS A 255 5.22 -21.83 12.64
C LYS A 255 5.83 -22.76 11.59
N ILE A 256 6.19 -23.97 12.02
CA ILE A 256 6.84 -24.98 11.20
C ILE A 256 5.80 -25.95 10.67
N THR A 257 5.81 -26.20 9.37
CA THR A 257 4.96 -27.19 8.71
C THR A 257 5.84 -28.29 8.13
N ALA A 258 5.70 -29.51 8.63
CA ALA A 258 6.37 -30.70 8.11
C ALA A 258 5.76 -31.08 6.74
N THR A 259 6.63 -31.31 5.75
CA THR A 259 6.25 -31.59 4.36
C THR A 259 6.66 -32.98 3.91
N LYS A 260 7.66 -33.58 4.55
CA LYS A 260 8.22 -34.86 4.14
C LYS A 260 8.76 -35.63 5.34
N GLU A 261 8.42 -36.93 5.40
CA GLU A 261 8.90 -37.85 6.42
C GLU A 261 10.36 -38.23 6.20
N SER A 262 11.03 -38.55 7.29
CA SER A 262 12.44 -38.99 7.32
C SER A 262 13.37 -37.98 6.63
N ALA A 263 13.06 -36.68 6.76
CA ALA A 263 13.79 -35.59 6.15
C ALA A 263 14.34 -34.61 7.18
N ASP A 264 15.53 -34.11 6.90
CA ASP A 264 16.21 -33.08 7.68
C ASP A 264 16.09 -31.72 6.99
N SER A 265 15.89 -30.69 7.79
CA SER A 265 15.94 -29.30 7.34
C SER A 265 16.65 -28.44 8.37
N THR A 266 17.24 -27.35 7.92
CA THR A 266 17.82 -26.34 8.78
C THR A 266 17.19 -24.99 8.47
N ILE A 267 16.58 -24.37 9.45
CA ILE A 267 16.03 -23.01 9.38
C ILE A 267 17.10 -22.07 9.92
N ASN A 268 17.58 -21.13 9.10
CA ASN A 268 18.52 -20.09 9.52
C ASN A 268 17.80 -18.76 9.61
N ILE A 269 18.00 -18.06 10.72
CA ILE A 269 17.50 -16.71 10.98
C ILE A 269 18.71 -15.80 11.15
N GLU A 270 18.80 -14.78 10.32
CA GLU A 270 19.93 -13.84 10.30
C GLU A 270 19.46 -12.40 10.03
N ASN A 271 20.32 -11.42 10.28
CA ASN A 271 20.02 -10.05 9.91
C ASN A 271 19.96 -9.91 8.39
N ASP A 272 18.94 -9.21 7.89
CA ASP A 272 18.73 -9.00 6.44
C ASP A 272 19.59 -7.86 5.92
N THR A 273 20.85 -8.15 5.61
CA THR A 273 21.78 -7.17 5.02
C THR A 273 21.44 -6.82 3.57
N SER A 274 20.70 -7.67 2.86
CA SER A 274 20.28 -7.40 1.47
C SER A 274 19.16 -6.35 1.43
N SER A 275 18.16 -6.49 2.30
CA SER A 275 17.12 -5.48 2.49
C SER A 275 17.74 -4.15 2.94
N LEU A 276 18.67 -4.21 3.90
CA LEU A 276 19.39 -3.04 4.40
C LEU A 276 20.15 -2.30 3.28
N ALA A 277 20.84 -3.02 2.39
CA ALA A 277 21.53 -2.41 1.24
C ALA A 277 20.55 -1.71 0.28
N THR A 278 19.40 -2.33 0.02
CA THR A 278 18.34 -1.75 -0.81
C THR A 278 17.79 -0.46 -0.20
N GLN A 279 17.56 -0.46 1.11
CA GLN A 279 17.07 0.71 1.84
C GLN A 279 18.11 1.85 1.90
N MET A 280 19.40 1.52 2.04
CA MET A 280 20.48 2.51 1.97
C MET A 280 20.60 3.13 0.58
N LYS A 281 20.41 2.35 -0.47
CA LYS A 281 20.34 2.87 -1.83
C LYS A 281 19.15 3.81 -2.02
N ASP A 282 17.96 3.40 -1.56
CA ASP A 282 16.77 4.24 -1.64
C ASP A 282 16.95 5.58 -0.90
N PHE A 283 17.55 5.54 0.28
CA PHE A 283 17.94 6.76 1.01
C PHE A 283 18.81 7.69 0.16
N ALA A 284 19.86 7.17 -0.51
CA ALA A 284 20.71 7.99 -1.39
C ALA A 284 19.92 8.56 -2.56
N ASP A 285 19.06 7.76 -3.18
CA ASP A 285 18.23 8.19 -4.31
C ASP A 285 17.24 9.29 -3.88
N LYS A 286 16.55 9.15 -2.74
CA LYS A 286 15.62 10.17 -2.21
C LYS A 286 16.31 11.47 -1.83
N TYR A 287 17.51 11.38 -1.25
CA TYR A 287 18.34 12.56 -1.00
C TYR A 287 18.71 13.30 -2.30
N ASN A 288 19.14 12.56 -3.32
CA ASN A 288 19.49 13.13 -4.62
C ASN A 288 18.28 13.76 -5.32
N ASP A 289 17.12 13.13 -5.26
CA ASP A 289 15.87 13.64 -5.82
C ASP A 289 15.47 14.98 -5.17
N LEU A 290 15.51 15.04 -3.84
CA LEU A 290 15.22 16.27 -3.10
C LEU A 290 16.24 17.38 -3.43
N ARG A 291 17.53 17.03 -3.42
CA ARG A 291 18.60 17.95 -3.76
C ARG A 291 18.41 18.50 -5.17
N ALA A 292 18.16 17.63 -6.16
CA ALA A 292 17.96 18.04 -7.54
C ALA A 292 16.74 18.95 -7.70
N ALA A 293 15.62 18.63 -7.05
CA ALA A 293 14.40 19.45 -7.07
C ALA A 293 14.68 20.86 -6.51
N ILE A 294 15.36 20.96 -5.37
CA ILE A 294 15.69 22.23 -4.75
C ILE A 294 16.72 23.01 -5.59
N GLU A 295 17.81 22.38 -6.03
CA GLU A 295 18.87 23.03 -6.81
C GLU A 295 18.34 23.52 -8.16
N ASN A 296 17.44 22.79 -8.81
CA ASN A 296 16.80 23.23 -10.03
C ASN A 296 16.05 24.56 -9.82
N GLU A 297 15.31 24.71 -8.73
CA GLU A 297 14.61 25.95 -8.42
C GLU A 297 15.56 27.08 -8.03
N ILE A 298 16.62 26.79 -7.28
CA ILE A 298 17.59 27.80 -6.86
C ILE A 298 18.34 28.42 -8.04
N TYR A 299 18.79 27.57 -8.98
CA TYR A 299 19.70 27.99 -10.05
C TYR A 299 18.98 28.34 -11.36
N SER A 300 17.73 27.95 -11.54
CA SER A 300 16.95 28.30 -12.72
C SER A 300 16.62 29.79 -12.75
N SER A 301 16.84 30.44 -13.89
CA SER A 301 16.36 31.79 -14.17
C SER A 301 14.85 31.85 -14.36
N GLU A 302 14.23 30.74 -14.70
CA GLU A 302 12.79 30.62 -14.97
C GLU A 302 11.98 30.16 -13.76
N SER A 303 12.66 29.89 -12.62
CA SER A 303 11.99 29.50 -11.38
C SER A 303 10.97 30.54 -10.93
N SER A 304 9.80 30.08 -10.58
CA SER A 304 8.71 30.90 -10.04
C SER A 304 8.85 31.13 -8.52
N ILE A 305 9.79 30.47 -7.86
CA ILE A 305 10.00 30.54 -6.41
C ILE A 305 10.43 31.96 -6.01
N ASP A 306 9.65 32.57 -5.14
CA ASP A 306 9.90 33.92 -4.65
C ASP A 306 11.04 33.94 -3.60
N ASN A 307 10.99 33.01 -2.62
CA ASN A 307 12.00 32.93 -1.57
C ASN A 307 12.95 31.74 -1.76
N LYS A 308 13.92 31.89 -2.65
CA LYS A 308 14.99 30.89 -2.86
C LYS A 308 15.89 30.69 -1.62
N GLY A 309 15.90 31.63 -0.70
CA GLY A 309 16.65 31.53 0.55
C GLY A 309 16.14 30.39 1.43
N ALA A 310 14.84 30.30 1.61
CA ALA A 310 14.23 29.22 2.38
C ALA A 310 14.59 27.81 1.86
N LEU A 311 14.65 27.64 0.53
CA LEU A 311 15.06 26.37 -0.08
C LEU A 311 16.54 26.05 0.16
N ARG A 312 17.43 27.08 0.14
CA ARG A 312 18.85 26.92 0.47
C ARG A 312 19.03 26.47 1.92
N ASP A 313 18.27 27.04 2.84
CA ASP A 313 18.34 26.70 4.27
C ASP A 313 17.88 25.25 4.52
N ILE A 314 16.80 24.83 3.87
CA ILE A 314 16.31 23.43 3.93
C ILE A 314 17.41 22.46 3.49
N LEU A 315 18.00 22.70 2.31
CA LEU A 315 19.05 21.84 1.76
C LEU A 315 20.32 21.87 2.60
N ALA A 316 20.71 23.05 3.11
CA ALA A 316 21.88 23.20 3.96
C ALA A 316 21.73 22.45 5.28
N ASN A 317 20.57 22.52 5.92
CA ASN A 317 20.29 21.80 7.16
C ASN A 317 20.41 20.28 6.95
N ILE A 318 19.81 19.75 5.90
CA ILE A 318 19.90 18.31 5.59
C ILE A 318 21.34 17.90 5.26
N LYS A 319 22.07 18.69 4.46
CA LYS A 319 23.49 18.44 4.13
C LYS A 319 24.38 18.44 5.36
N ASN A 320 24.17 19.37 6.28
CA ASN A 320 24.96 19.47 7.51
C ASN A 320 24.81 18.21 8.38
N GLU A 321 23.59 17.67 8.50
CA GLU A 321 23.38 16.41 9.24
C GLU A 321 23.95 15.21 8.49
N LEU A 322 23.78 15.16 7.16
CA LEU A 322 24.24 14.02 6.34
C LEU A 322 25.77 13.89 6.32
N PHE A 323 26.48 15.01 6.20
CA PHE A 323 27.94 15.04 6.10
C PHE A 323 28.64 15.51 7.38
N GLY A 324 27.87 15.77 8.44
CA GLY A 324 28.38 16.06 9.76
C GLY A 324 29.06 14.85 10.41
N SER A 325 29.72 15.10 11.53
CA SER A 325 30.30 14.02 12.35
C SER A 325 29.18 13.32 13.11
N GLY A 326 28.57 12.30 12.54
CA GLY A 326 27.56 11.47 13.22
C GLY A 326 28.02 10.89 14.56
N ALA A 327 27.19 10.06 15.17
CA ALA A 327 27.45 9.49 16.49
C ALA A 327 28.69 8.58 16.56
N GLY A 328 29.18 8.09 15.43
CA GLY A 328 30.34 7.19 15.32
C GLY A 328 31.66 7.92 15.05
N SER A 329 32.74 7.15 15.00
CA SER A 329 34.06 7.55 14.48
C SER A 329 34.15 7.37 12.97
N SER A 330 33.18 6.72 12.35
CA SER A 330 33.10 6.43 10.92
C SER A 330 32.27 7.48 10.20
N SER A 331 32.52 7.66 8.91
CA SER A 331 31.69 8.50 8.04
C SER A 331 30.80 7.62 7.14
N ILE A 332 29.79 8.22 6.54
CA ILE A 332 28.92 7.53 5.57
C ILE A 332 29.74 6.88 4.43
N PHE A 333 30.87 7.49 4.07
CA PHE A 333 31.77 7.01 3.02
C PHE A 333 32.45 5.68 3.36
N SER A 334 32.49 5.29 4.63
CA SER A 334 33.02 3.98 5.07
C SER A 334 32.09 2.82 4.72
N PHE A 335 30.85 3.10 4.31
CA PHE A 335 29.80 2.12 4.06
C PHE A 335 29.29 2.12 2.61
N GLY A 336 30.21 2.28 1.66
CA GLY A 336 29.89 2.18 0.23
C GLY A 336 29.25 3.43 -0.38
N PHE A 337 29.15 4.53 0.37
CA PHE A 337 28.73 5.80 -0.21
C PHE A 337 29.90 6.59 -0.77
N SER A 338 29.64 7.37 -1.80
CA SER A 338 30.59 8.31 -2.40
C SER A 338 29.87 9.50 -3.02
N LEU A 339 30.57 10.56 -3.32
CA LEU A 339 30.01 11.71 -4.04
C LEU A 339 30.45 11.66 -5.50
N ASP A 340 29.51 11.89 -6.42
CA ASP A 340 29.81 12.11 -7.83
C ASP A 340 30.50 13.49 -7.97
N GLU A 341 31.71 13.48 -8.50
CA GLU A 341 32.52 14.70 -8.66
C GLU A 341 31.90 15.74 -9.61
N LYS A 342 31.05 15.29 -10.55
CA LYS A 342 30.47 16.15 -11.59
C LYS A 342 29.23 16.89 -11.10
N ASN A 343 28.36 16.18 -10.41
CA ASN A 343 27.06 16.71 -10.01
C ASN A 343 26.82 16.72 -8.48
N GLY A 344 27.75 16.12 -7.70
CA GLY A 344 27.65 16.04 -6.24
C GLY A 344 26.55 15.11 -5.74
N ASN A 345 26.05 14.19 -6.57
CA ASN A 345 25.11 13.17 -6.14
C ASN A 345 25.75 12.21 -5.15
N LEU A 346 24.95 11.76 -4.19
CA LEU A 346 25.32 10.68 -3.29
C LEU A 346 25.15 9.35 -4.04
N LEU A 347 26.26 8.68 -4.31
CA LEU A 347 26.30 7.37 -4.96
C LEU A 347 26.38 6.28 -3.90
N PHE A 348 25.76 5.13 -4.18
CA PHE A 348 25.81 3.95 -3.33
C PHE A 348 26.33 2.74 -4.10
N ASN A 349 27.36 2.10 -3.56
CA ASN A 349 27.95 0.88 -4.09
C ASN A 349 27.59 -0.29 -3.18
N GLN A 350 26.70 -1.15 -3.63
CA GLN A 350 26.21 -2.30 -2.88
C GLN A 350 27.34 -3.26 -2.48
N LYS A 351 28.31 -3.53 -3.36
CA LYS A 351 29.42 -4.45 -3.07
C LYS A 351 30.34 -3.94 -1.96
N ASP A 352 30.62 -2.64 -1.96
CA ASP A 352 31.44 -2.02 -0.94
C ASP A 352 30.68 -1.97 0.39
N PHE A 353 29.38 -1.75 0.34
CA PHE A 353 28.49 -1.83 1.51
C PHE A 353 28.50 -3.24 2.12
N GLU A 354 28.25 -4.28 1.31
CA GLU A 354 28.26 -5.67 1.75
C GLU A 354 29.62 -6.06 2.37
N ASN A 355 30.71 -5.58 1.80
CA ASN A 355 32.06 -5.81 2.36
C ASN A 355 32.24 -5.10 3.71
N SER A 356 31.76 -3.89 3.87
CA SER A 356 31.89 -3.11 5.11
C SER A 356 31.00 -3.67 6.24
N THR A 357 29.88 -4.29 5.90
CA THR A 357 28.90 -4.86 6.86
C THR A 357 29.07 -6.36 7.08
N LYS A 358 30.04 -7.00 6.45
CA LYS A 358 30.29 -8.44 6.52
C LYS A 358 30.49 -8.97 7.95
N ASN A 359 31.11 -8.16 8.82
CA ASN A 359 31.35 -8.51 10.21
C ASN A 359 30.28 -8.02 11.17
N GLY A 360 29.17 -7.49 10.64
CA GLY A 360 28.04 -6.97 11.40
C GLY A 360 27.69 -5.53 11.04
N THR A 361 26.56 -5.06 11.52
CA THR A 361 25.99 -3.75 11.21
C THR A 361 26.07 -2.73 12.35
N ALA A 362 26.72 -3.08 13.47
CA ALA A 362 26.75 -2.25 14.67
C ALA A 362 27.35 -0.85 14.46
N ASP A 363 28.45 -0.74 13.69
CA ASP A 363 29.08 0.56 13.39
C ASP A 363 28.20 1.40 12.45
N LEU A 364 27.48 0.77 11.52
CA LEU A 364 26.54 1.41 10.64
C LEU A 364 25.31 1.88 11.43
N GLU A 365 24.78 1.05 12.33
CA GLU A 365 23.69 1.40 13.24
C GLU A 365 24.09 2.59 14.13
N ALA A 366 25.28 2.57 14.71
CA ALA A 366 25.79 3.66 15.51
C ALA A 366 25.92 4.95 14.69
N LEU A 367 26.33 4.88 13.44
CA LEU A 367 26.43 6.05 12.54
C LEU A 367 25.07 6.61 12.16
N PHE A 368 24.09 5.77 11.81
CA PHE A 368 22.80 6.23 11.29
C PHE A 368 21.76 6.47 12.39
N ALA A 369 21.54 5.48 13.26
CA ALA A 369 20.60 5.60 14.37
C ALA A 369 21.22 6.41 15.54
N GLY A 370 22.41 6.02 15.94
CA GLY A 370 23.08 6.59 17.11
C GLY A 370 22.51 6.08 18.42
N THR A 371 22.59 6.92 19.44
CA THR A 371 22.01 6.71 20.77
C THR A 371 21.20 7.93 21.20
N PRO A 372 20.34 7.84 22.24
CA PRO A 372 19.61 9.01 22.75
C PRO A 372 20.52 10.19 23.12
N ASP A 373 21.73 9.90 23.62
CA ASP A 373 22.69 10.93 24.02
C ASP A 373 23.54 11.47 22.85
N LYS A 374 23.73 10.65 21.83
CA LYS A 374 24.50 11.00 20.62
C LYS A 374 23.82 10.47 19.38
N LYS A 375 23.00 11.32 18.77
CA LYS A 375 22.16 10.99 17.62
C LYS A 375 23.00 10.69 16.39
N GLY A 376 22.55 9.70 15.62
CA GLY A 376 23.12 9.38 14.32
C GLY A 376 22.54 10.24 13.21
N ILE A 377 23.07 10.08 12.00
CA ILE A 377 22.69 10.84 10.79
C ILE A 377 21.19 10.79 10.54
N ALA A 378 20.62 9.59 10.54
CA ALA A 378 19.19 9.41 10.25
C ALA A 378 18.30 10.00 11.33
N THR A 379 18.63 9.80 12.61
CA THR A 379 17.88 10.39 13.72
C THR A 379 17.94 11.92 13.68
N SER A 380 19.09 12.50 13.37
CA SER A 380 19.26 13.96 13.24
C SER A 380 18.46 14.51 12.04
N ILE A 381 18.54 13.88 10.87
CA ILE A 381 17.76 14.30 9.69
C ILE A 381 16.25 14.16 9.95
N ASP A 382 15.80 13.08 10.59
CA ASP A 382 14.40 12.90 10.96
C ASP A 382 13.91 14.03 11.85
N GLU A 383 14.70 14.43 12.86
CA GLU A 383 14.34 15.54 13.74
C GLU A 383 14.38 16.90 13.03
N VAL A 384 15.39 17.15 12.20
CA VAL A 384 15.47 18.36 11.38
C VAL A 384 14.24 18.48 10.48
N ILE A 385 13.81 17.39 9.88
CA ILE A 385 12.62 17.41 9.01
C ILE A 385 11.32 17.48 9.83
N SER A 386 11.14 16.58 10.81
CA SER A 386 9.85 16.38 11.51
C SER A 386 9.61 17.37 12.65
N ILE A 387 10.65 17.71 13.42
CA ILE A 387 10.50 18.40 14.72
C ILE A 387 10.98 19.85 14.63
N SER A 388 12.18 20.09 14.10
CA SER A 388 12.85 21.37 14.27
C SER A 388 12.76 22.34 13.09
N GLY A 389 12.09 21.97 11.98
CA GLY A 389 11.92 23.07 11.11
C GLY A 389 11.63 22.91 9.63
N VAL A 390 12.08 21.86 8.92
CA VAL A 390 11.88 21.79 7.47
C VAL A 390 10.39 21.72 7.11
N LYS A 391 9.63 20.82 7.73
CA LYS A 391 8.16 20.77 7.56
C LYS A 391 7.50 22.07 7.97
N LYS A 392 7.89 22.64 9.11
CA LYS A 392 7.35 23.92 9.57
C LYS A 392 7.70 25.04 8.59
N SER A 393 8.93 25.10 8.11
CA SER A 393 9.35 26.12 7.12
C SER A 393 8.59 26.00 5.81
N LEU A 394 8.30 24.79 5.34
CA LEU A 394 7.48 24.56 4.14
C LEU A 394 6.01 24.95 4.38
N ILE A 395 5.44 24.59 5.53
CA ILE A 395 4.07 25.00 5.90
C ILE A 395 3.98 26.53 6.02
N ASP A 396 4.93 27.17 6.68
CA ASP A 396 4.98 28.64 6.77
C ASP A 396 5.12 29.28 5.39
N TYR A 397 5.90 28.68 4.50
CA TYR A 397 6.01 29.13 3.10
C TYR A 397 4.65 29.00 2.38
N GLU A 398 3.97 27.87 2.50
CA GLU A 398 2.64 27.65 1.89
C GLU A 398 1.59 28.63 2.43
N ILE A 399 1.57 28.90 3.74
CA ILE A 399 0.67 29.88 4.36
C ILE A 399 0.92 31.28 3.80
N ASN A 400 2.20 31.68 3.71
CA ASN A 400 2.56 32.98 3.10
C ASN A 400 2.16 33.04 1.62
N MET A 401 2.32 31.94 0.90
CA MET A 401 1.93 31.80 -0.48
C MET A 401 0.41 31.99 -0.65
N ILE A 402 -0.41 31.30 0.15
CA ILE A 402 -1.87 31.44 0.14
C ILE A 402 -2.28 32.89 0.42
N SER A 403 -1.66 33.53 1.40
CA SER A 403 -1.95 34.93 1.75
C SER A 403 -1.65 35.91 0.59
N ARG A 404 -0.52 35.70 -0.12
CA ARG A 404 -0.15 36.50 -1.30
C ARG A 404 -1.14 36.26 -2.46
N GLU A 405 -1.55 35.02 -2.68
CA GLU A 405 -2.52 34.66 -3.71
C GLU A 405 -3.89 35.33 -3.46
N GLU A 406 -4.38 35.28 -2.20
CA GLU A 406 -5.63 35.96 -1.84
C GLU A 406 -5.57 37.48 -2.06
N SER A 407 -4.43 38.09 -1.74
CA SER A 407 -4.20 39.50 -2.01
C SER A 407 -4.27 39.81 -3.51
N LEU A 408 -3.57 39.02 -4.33
CA LEU A 408 -3.58 39.18 -5.79
C LEU A 408 -4.98 38.97 -6.40
N LYS A 409 -5.75 38.03 -5.89
CA LYS A 409 -7.15 37.80 -6.33
C LYS A 409 -8.04 39.01 -6.01
N LYS A 410 -7.88 39.60 -4.82
CA LYS A 410 -8.59 40.84 -4.43
C LYS A 410 -8.18 42.02 -5.30
N ASP A 411 -6.88 42.15 -5.58
CA ASP A 411 -6.35 43.22 -6.45
C ASP A 411 -6.90 43.08 -7.87
N LYS A 412 -6.98 41.86 -8.43
CA LYS A 412 -7.59 41.56 -9.72
C LYS A 412 -9.05 41.97 -9.74
N GLU A 413 -9.87 41.53 -8.78
CA GLU A 413 -11.26 41.84 -8.64
C GLU A 413 -11.50 43.37 -8.58
N SER A 414 -10.66 44.06 -7.76
CA SER A 414 -10.72 45.51 -7.63
C SER A 414 -10.36 46.23 -8.94
N ALA A 415 -9.34 45.77 -9.65
CA ALA A 415 -8.93 46.29 -10.95
C ALA A 415 -10.03 46.12 -12.02
N GLU A 416 -10.62 44.91 -12.10
CA GLU A 416 -11.72 44.61 -13.01
C GLU A 416 -12.95 45.49 -12.72
N LYS A 417 -13.37 45.57 -11.45
CA LYS A 417 -14.49 46.40 -11.01
C LYS A 417 -14.27 47.90 -11.34
N THR A 418 -13.03 48.40 -11.11
CA THR A 418 -12.66 49.77 -11.43
C THR A 418 -12.73 50.02 -12.93
N LEU A 419 -12.23 49.07 -13.74
CA LEU A 419 -12.27 49.11 -15.17
C LEU A 419 -13.74 49.14 -15.69
N ASP A 420 -14.57 48.22 -15.20
CA ASP A 420 -15.97 48.11 -15.55
C ASP A 420 -16.75 49.40 -15.22
N SER A 421 -16.54 49.93 -14.02
CA SER A 421 -17.18 51.17 -13.58
C SER A 421 -16.79 52.36 -14.46
N ARG A 422 -15.51 52.47 -14.83
CA ARG A 422 -14.98 53.50 -15.71
C ARG A 422 -15.61 53.44 -17.09
N TYR A 423 -15.67 52.26 -17.68
CA TYR A 423 -16.23 52.09 -19.01
C TYR A 423 -17.77 52.17 -19.03
N ALA A 424 -18.47 51.80 -17.97
CA ALA A 424 -19.88 52.08 -17.81
C ALA A 424 -20.18 53.59 -17.79
N THR A 425 -19.36 54.36 -17.08
CA THR A 425 -19.47 55.83 -17.04
C THR A 425 -19.18 56.44 -18.44
N MET A 426 -18.12 55.96 -19.13
CA MET A 426 -17.83 56.40 -20.51
C MET A 426 -18.96 56.09 -21.48
N ALA A 427 -19.56 54.90 -21.36
CA ALA A 427 -20.72 54.53 -22.18
C ALA A 427 -21.90 55.49 -22.01
N GLN A 428 -22.21 55.87 -20.75
CA GLN A 428 -23.24 56.89 -20.48
C GLN A 428 -22.89 58.26 -21.05
N GLN A 429 -21.63 58.67 -20.94
CA GLN A 429 -21.18 59.95 -21.54
C GLN A 429 -21.28 59.91 -23.05
N PHE A 430 -20.84 58.85 -23.70
CA PHE A 430 -20.95 58.69 -25.14
C PHE A 430 -22.41 58.66 -25.62
N ALA A 431 -23.32 58.00 -24.89
CA ALA A 431 -24.75 58.05 -25.18
C ALA A 431 -25.27 59.49 -25.12
N SER A 432 -24.86 60.26 -24.10
CA SER A 432 -25.26 61.68 -23.98
C SER A 432 -24.74 62.53 -25.14
N TYR A 433 -23.46 62.38 -25.53
CA TYR A 433 -22.89 63.04 -26.69
C TYR A 433 -23.57 62.67 -27.98
N GLY A 434 -23.96 61.39 -28.16
CA GLY A 434 -24.73 60.92 -29.30
C GLY A 434 -26.09 61.64 -29.46
N VAL A 435 -26.79 61.86 -28.37
CA VAL A 435 -28.06 62.63 -28.37
C VAL A 435 -27.77 64.05 -28.76
N ILE A 436 -26.75 64.73 -28.27
CA ILE A 436 -26.42 66.10 -28.64
C ILE A 436 -26.05 66.21 -30.15
N ILE A 437 -25.19 65.25 -30.61
CA ILE A 437 -24.82 65.22 -32.04
C ILE A 437 -26.05 65.05 -32.94
N ASN A 438 -26.96 64.15 -32.65
CA ASN A 438 -28.15 63.87 -33.36
C ASN A 438 -29.07 65.13 -33.38
N GLN A 439 -29.19 65.87 -32.28
CA GLN A 439 -29.93 67.10 -32.20
C GLN A 439 -29.30 68.19 -33.07
N MET A 440 -27.99 68.32 -33.09
CA MET A 440 -27.22 69.24 -33.92
C MET A 440 -27.40 68.87 -35.41
N GLU A 441 -27.30 67.63 -35.82
CA GLU A 441 -27.47 67.17 -37.19
C GLU A 441 -28.93 67.47 -37.70
N ALA A 442 -29.91 67.21 -36.83
CA ALA A 442 -31.30 67.55 -37.17
C ALA A 442 -31.50 69.04 -37.36
N SER A 443 -30.87 69.86 -36.49
CA SER A 443 -30.94 71.33 -36.64
C SER A 443 -30.20 71.83 -37.87
N PHE A 444 -29.02 71.30 -38.18
CA PHE A 444 -28.31 71.63 -39.43
C PHE A 444 -29.06 71.16 -40.69
N SER A 445 -29.70 69.99 -40.66
CA SER A 445 -30.52 69.51 -41.77
C SER A 445 -31.72 70.42 -42.01
N GLY A 446 -32.38 70.89 -40.95
CA GLY A 446 -33.43 71.86 -41.00
C GLY A 446 -33.02 73.20 -41.66
N LEU A 447 -31.82 73.68 -41.18
CA LEU A 447 -31.24 74.94 -41.79
C LEU A 447 -30.87 74.74 -43.25
N LYS A 448 -30.34 73.60 -43.66
CA LYS A 448 -29.99 73.25 -45.03
C LYS A 448 -31.22 73.21 -45.91
N MET A 449 -32.32 72.66 -45.46
CA MET A 449 -33.60 72.66 -46.17
C MET A 449 -34.21 74.09 -46.34
N MET A 450 -34.12 74.90 -45.28
CA MET A 450 -34.57 76.32 -45.40
C MET A 450 -33.74 77.13 -46.39
N ILE A 451 -32.38 76.92 -46.40
CA ILE A 451 -31.50 77.56 -47.36
C ILE A 451 -31.83 77.09 -48.81
N GLN A 452 -32.06 75.81 -49.03
CA GLN A 452 -32.46 75.23 -50.31
C GLN A 452 -33.82 75.78 -50.81
N GLN A 453 -34.80 75.90 -49.92
CA GLN A 453 -36.07 76.47 -50.18
C GLN A 453 -35.97 77.96 -50.55
N SER A 454 -35.14 78.70 -49.83
CA SER A 454 -34.85 80.14 -50.12
C SER A 454 -34.15 80.34 -51.46
N ILE A 455 -33.30 79.41 -51.88
CA ILE A 455 -32.65 79.45 -53.22
C ILE A 455 -33.61 79.06 -54.34
N ALA A 456 -34.50 78.11 -54.08
CA ALA A 456 -35.48 77.64 -55.05
C ALA A 456 -36.66 78.63 -55.25
N SER A 457 -36.86 79.61 -54.40
CA SER A 457 -37.88 80.63 -54.42
C SER A 457 -37.41 82.00 -55.03
N LYS A 458 -36.16 82.04 -55.54
CA LYS A 458 -35.64 83.13 -56.40
C LYS A 458 -35.50 82.61 -57.81
#